data_0c53fa39a6cf653a09592f21b439e4fb
#
_entry.id   0c53fa39a6cf653a09592f21b439e4fb
#
_cell.length_a   1.000
_cell.length_b   1.000
_cell.length_c   1.000
_cell.angle_alpha   90.00
_cell.angle_beta   90.00
_cell.angle_gamma   90.00
#
_symmetry.space_group_name_H-M   'P 1'
#
loop_
_entity.id
_entity.type
_entity.pdbx_description
1 polymer ?
#
loop_
_entity_poly.entity_id
_entity_poly.type
_entity_poly.pdbx_seq_one_letter_code
_entity_poly.pdbx_strand_id
1 'polypeptide(L)'
;WAQSGRGIPCYGTTHADYMYGEIPCVRNLTKEEIDEAYEKNTGVLIVDFFKDKDYVAMPAVLCKNHGPFTWGKDGMEAVHNAVVLEEVAKMAARTEMINPKVQEAPQELKDKHYYRKHGANAYYGQNN
;
A
#
# COMPACT_ATOMS: atom_id res chain seq x y z
N TRP A 1 -11.92 -0.28 1.05
CA TRP A 1 -10.95 -1.23 1.58
C TRP A 1 -10.65 -0.97 3.05
N ALA A 2 -10.26 0.24 3.44
CA ALA A 2 -10.01 0.59 4.83
C ALA A 2 -11.24 0.37 5.73
N GLN A 3 -12.42 0.76 5.28
CA GLN A 3 -13.67 0.51 6.03
C GLN A 3 -13.99 -0.98 6.18
N SER A 4 -13.62 -1.80 5.19
CA SER A 4 -13.77 -3.26 5.28
C SER A 4 -12.76 -3.93 6.23
N GLY A 5 -11.67 -3.24 6.56
CA GLY A 5 -10.58 -3.78 7.36
C GLY A 5 -9.71 -4.81 6.63
N ARG A 6 -9.71 -4.75 5.29
CA ARG A 6 -8.88 -5.62 4.44
C ARG A 6 -7.76 -4.83 3.78
N GLY A 7 -6.60 -5.47 3.62
CA GLY A 7 -5.55 -5.01 2.72
C GLY A 7 -5.97 -5.11 1.25
N ILE A 8 -5.25 -4.43 0.37
CA ILE A 8 -5.50 -4.45 -1.08
C ILE A 8 -4.56 -5.47 -1.72
N PRO A 9 -5.05 -6.62 -2.21
CA PRO A 9 -4.20 -7.64 -2.83
C PRO A 9 -3.55 -7.15 -4.12
N CYS A 10 -2.33 -7.60 -4.39
CA CYS A 10 -1.62 -7.25 -5.62
C CYS A 10 -2.08 -8.15 -6.78
N TYR A 11 -3.10 -7.73 -7.50
CA TYR A 11 -3.63 -8.50 -8.64
C TYR A 11 -2.95 -8.18 -9.96
N GLY A 12 -2.34 -7.02 -10.10
CA GLY A 12 -1.85 -6.57 -11.39
C GLY A 12 -0.51 -5.86 -11.36
N THR A 13 0.03 -5.67 -12.54
CA THR A 13 1.36 -5.12 -12.75
C THR A 13 1.47 -3.63 -12.40
N THR A 14 0.40 -2.84 -12.58
CA THR A 14 0.38 -1.44 -12.14
C THR A 14 0.57 -1.33 -10.62
N HIS A 15 -0.10 -2.17 -9.85
CA HIS A 15 0.11 -2.26 -8.39
C HIS A 15 1.57 -2.61 -8.08
N ALA A 16 2.08 -3.70 -8.70
CA ALA A 16 3.43 -4.18 -8.47
C ALA A 16 4.53 -3.18 -8.85
N ASP A 17 4.28 -2.31 -9.82
CA ASP A 17 5.23 -1.27 -10.24
C ASP A 17 5.53 -0.24 -9.14
N TYR A 18 4.61 -0.02 -8.19
CA TYR A 18 4.71 1.06 -7.20
C TYR A 18 4.70 0.57 -5.74
N MET A 19 4.06 -0.57 -5.48
CA MET A 19 3.86 -1.11 -4.13
C MET A 19 4.13 -2.60 -4.13
N TYR A 20 5.15 -3.02 -3.40
CA TYR A 20 5.63 -4.40 -3.42
C TYR A 20 4.81 -5.30 -2.51
N GLY A 21 3.80 -5.95 -3.08
CA GLY A 21 2.91 -6.87 -2.39
C GLY A 21 1.56 -6.25 -2.01
N GLU A 22 0.87 -6.87 -1.07
CA GLU A 22 -0.40 -6.40 -0.55
C GLU A 22 -0.23 -5.05 0.18
N ILE A 23 -1.06 -4.06 -0.16
CA ILE A 23 -1.14 -2.82 0.64
C ILE A 23 -1.83 -3.17 1.96
N PRO A 24 -1.14 -3.05 3.09
CA PRO A 24 -1.67 -3.54 4.36
C PRO A 24 -2.79 -2.66 4.93
N CYS A 25 -3.65 -3.27 5.77
CA CYS A 25 -4.63 -2.56 6.58
C CYS A 25 -4.34 -2.81 8.06
N VAL A 26 -3.96 -1.76 8.79
CA VAL A 26 -3.75 -1.86 10.24
C VAL A 26 -5.08 -1.84 10.99
N ARG A 27 -5.06 -2.35 12.22
CA ARG A 27 -6.22 -2.45 13.12
C ARG A 27 -6.82 -1.08 13.46
N ASN A 28 -8.01 -1.09 14.07
CA ASN A 28 -8.51 0.09 14.77
C ASN A 28 -7.63 0.42 15.99
N LEU A 29 -7.59 1.69 16.35
CA LEU A 29 -7.12 2.12 17.66
C LEU A 29 -8.06 1.58 18.76
N THR A 30 -7.50 1.35 19.95
CA THR A 30 -8.31 1.04 21.12
C THR A 30 -9.00 2.30 21.66
N LYS A 31 -9.98 2.12 22.57
CA LYS A 31 -10.62 3.28 23.21
C LYS A 31 -9.61 4.17 23.93
N GLU A 32 -8.69 3.57 24.65
CA GLU A 32 -7.65 4.27 25.40
C GLU A 32 -6.72 5.07 24.48
N GLU A 33 -6.30 4.48 23.37
CA GLU A 33 -5.46 5.14 22.36
C GLU A 33 -6.17 6.36 21.72
N ILE A 34 -7.51 6.25 21.50
CA ILE A 34 -8.34 7.34 20.99
C ILE A 34 -8.47 8.46 22.01
N ASP A 35 -8.79 8.11 23.25
CA ASP A 35 -9.05 9.08 24.31
C ASP A 35 -7.77 9.83 24.73
N GLU A 36 -6.61 9.17 24.66
CA GLU A 36 -5.33 9.75 25.09
C GLU A 36 -4.77 10.75 24.06
N ALA A 37 -4.59 10.33 22.81
CA ALA A 37 -3.99 11.16 21.75
C ALA A 37 -4.23 10.54 20.36
N TYR A 38 -5.40 10.71 19.79
CA TYR A 38 -5.89 10.05 18.59
C TYR A 38 -4.90 10.14 17.39
N GLU A 39 -4.50 11.34 17.01
CA GLU A 39 -3.63 11.55 15.84
C GLU A 39 -2.23 10.99 16.08
N LYS A 40 -1.68 11.20 17.26
CA LYS A 40 -0.38 10.67 17.65
C LYS A 40 -0.39 9.13 17.65
N ASN A 41 -1.39 8.53 18.26
CA ASN A 41 -1.49 7.08 18.38
C ASN A 41 -1.78 6.41 17.02
N THR A 42 -2.46 7.10 16.09
CA THR A 42 -2.56 6.66 14.68
C THR A 42 -1.17 6.58 14.05
N GLY A 43 -0.34 7.61 14.23
CA GLY A 43 1.04 7.61 13.74
C GLY A 43 1.89 6.51 14.36
N VAL A 44 1.81 6.34 15.69
CA VAL A 44 2.51 5.28 16.42
C VAL A 44 2.13 3.89 15.89
N LEU A 45 0.84 3.63 15.69
CA LEU A 45 0.35 2.37 15.14
C LEU A 45 0.95 2.06 13.77
N ILE A 46 1.04 3.06 12.88
CA ILE A 46 1.64 2.91 11.55
C ILE A 46 3.14 2.62 11.68
N VAL A 47 3.88 3.39 12.47
CA VAL A 47 5.33 3.22 12.67
C VAL A 47 5.64 1.86 13.26
N ASP A 48 4.90 1.43 14.28
CA ASP A 48 5.08 0.11 14.90
C ASP A 48 4.80 -1.04 13.93
N PHE A 49 3.80 -0.87 13.07
CA PHE A 49 3.52 -1.87 12.03
C PHE A 49 4.68 -2.04 11.05
N PHE A 50 5.37 -0.95 10.71
CA PHE A 50 6.45 -0.96 9.70
C PHE A 50 7.86 -1.17 10.27
N LYS A 51 8.05 -1.24 11.58
CA LYS A 51 9.40 -1.31 12.18
C LYS A 51 10.28 -2.46 11.66
N ASP A 52 9.67 -3.59 11.29
CA ASP A 52 10.35 -4.78 10.76
C ASP A 52 10.01 -5.02 9.27
N LYS A 53 9.53 -4.00 8.55
CA LYS A 53 9.11 -4.08 7.15
C LYS A 53 9.78 -3.01 6.30
N ASP A 54 9.88 -3.28 5.02
CA ASP A 54 10.40 -2.31 4.05
C ASP A 54 9.32 -1.27 3.69
N TYR A 55 9.31 -0.15 4.42
CA TYR A 55 8.40 0.97 4.20
C TYR A 55 8.74 1.77 2.92
N VAL A 56 9.92 1.56 2.32
CA VAL A 56 10.27 2.17 1.04
C VAL A 56 9.63 1.38 -0.10
N ALA A 57 9.67 0.05 -0.02
CA ALA A 57 9.04 -0.83 -1.00
C ALA A 57 7.50 -0.83 -0.90
N MET A 58 6.96 -0.53 0.30
CA MET A 58 5.52 -0.40 0.54
C MET A 58 5.20 1.00 1.09
N PRO A 59 5.10 2.04 0.23
CA PRO A 59 4.92 3.43 0.67
C PRO A 59 3.46 3.78 0.97
N ALA A 60 2.68 2.84 1.49
CA ALA A 60 1.26 2.99 1.75
C ALA A 60 0.75 2.09 2.87
N VAL A 61 -0.29 2.52 3.56
CA VAL A 61 -1.02 1.73 4.55
C VAL A 61 -2.47 2.20 4.64
N LEU A 62 -3.39 1.27 4.87
CA LEU A 62 -4.76 1.60 5.24
C LEU A 62 -4.90 1.56 6.76
N CYS A 63 -5.56 2.55 7.34
CA CYS A 63 -6.02 2.49 8.72
C CYS A 63 -7.50 2.12 8.73
N LYS A 64 -7.84 1.02 9.41
CA LYS A 64 -9.20 0.50 9.46
C LYS A 64 -10.20 1.57 9.88
N ASN A 65 -11.33 1.66 9.16
CA ASN A 65 -12.40 2.65 9.32
C ASN A 65 -12.00 4.13 9.12
N HIS A 66 -10.73 4.40 8.78
CA HIS A 66 -10.25 5.75 8.54
C HIS A 66 -9.98 6.01 7.05
N GLY A 67 -8.96 5.35 6.49
CA GLY A 67 -8.53 5.56 5.11
C GLY A 67 -7.03 5.32 4.93
N PRO A 68 -6.47 5.71 3.77
CA PRO A 68 -5.07 5.50 3.46
C PRO A 68 -4.15 6.59 4.01
N PHE A 69 -2.91 6.17 4.29
CA PHE A 69 -1.75 7.05 4.40
C PHE A 69 -0.72 6.63 3.36
N THR A 70 -0.08 7.60 2.73
CA THR A 70 1.00 7.37 1.77
C THR A 70 2.18 8.28 2.09
N TRP A 71 3.37 7.86 1.69
CA TRP A 71 4.60 8.62 1.82
C TRP A 71 5.50 8.42 0.61
N GLY A 72 6.62 9.10 0.58
CA GLY A 72 7.64 9.02 -0.45
C GLY A 72 8.87 9.81 -0.02
N LYS A 73 9.87 9.91 -0.88
CA LYS A 73 11.07 10.71 -0.62
C LYS A 73 10.79 12.21 -0.47
N ASP A 74 9.66 12.65 -1.04
CA ASP A 74 9.18 14.04 -1.00
C ASP A 74 7.64 14.09 -1.09
N GLY A 75 7.07 15.30 -0.96
CA GLY A 75 5.63 15.50 -1.00
C GLY A 75 4.99 15.14 -2.34
N MET A 76 5.70 15.32 -3.45
CA MET A 76 5.21 14.98 -4.79
C MET A 76 5.08 13.49 -4.96
N GLU A 77 6.07 12.73 -4.50
CA GLU A 77 6.02 11.27 -4.54
C GLU A 77 4.93 10.72 -3.60
N ALA A 78 4.78 11.29 -2.42
CA ALA A 78 3.69 10.92 -1.50
C ALA A 78 2.31 11.10 -2.14
N VAL A 79 2.07 12.23 -2.83
CA VAL A 79 0.83 12.48 -3.57
C VAL A 79 0.68 11.52 -4.75
N HIS A 80 1.74 11.27 -5.50
CA HIS A 80 1.72 10.30 -6.61
C HIS A 80 1.33 8.90 -6.10
N ASN A 81 1.92 8.46 -5.00
CA ASN A 81 1.58 7.18 -4.37
C ASN A 81 0.12 7.13 -3.90
N ALA A 82 -0.44 8.24 -3.43
CA ALA A 82 -1.86 8.32 -3.07
C ALA A 82 -2.77 8.14 -4.28
N VAL A 83 -2.45 8.76 -5.43
CA VAL A 83 -3.19 8.58 -6.69
C VAL A 83 -3.12 7.13 -7.15
N VAL A 84 -1.91 6.54 -7.16
CA VAL A 84 -1.73 5.13 -7.54
C VAL A 84 -2.52 4.21 -6.61
N LEU A 85 -2.45 4.42 -5.30
CA LEU A 85 -3.19 3.63 -4.30
C LEU A 85 -4.69 3.66 -4.60
N GLU A 86 -5.28 4.83 -4.81
CA GLU A 86 -6.71 4.96 -5.11
C GLU A 86 -7.10 4.19 -6.38
N GLU A 87 -6.30 4.29 -7.45
CA GLU A 87 -6.58 3.59 -8.70
C GLU A 87 -6.41 2.06 -8.58
N VAL A 88 -5.38 1.56 -7.91
CA VAL A 88 -5.22 0.11 -7.72
C VAL A 88 -6.28 -0.45 -6.77
N ALA A 89 -6.75 0.33 -5.79
CA ALA A 89 -7.88 -0.04 -4.93
C ALA A 89 -9.17 -0.23 -5.75
N LYS A 90 -9.47 0.68 -6.68
CA LYS A 90 -10.61 0.55 -7.61
C LYS A 90 -10.45 -0.65 -8.52
N MET A 91 -9.25 -0.86 -9.09
CA MET A 91 -8.97 -2.02 -9.95
C MET A 91 -9.16 -3.33 -9.18
N ALA A 92 -8.63 -3.44 -7.97
CA ALA A 92 -8.75 -4.63 -7.14
C ALA A 92 -10.23 -4.94 -6.79
N ALA A 93 -10.99 -3.94 -6.38
CA ALA A 93 -12.42 -4.11 -6.07
C ALA A 93 -13.21 -4.61 -7.29
N ARG A 94 -12.97 -4.01 -8.46
CA ARG A 94 -13.63 -4.44 -9.71
C ARG A 94 -13.19 -5.84 -10.14
N THR A 95 -11.92 -6.18 -9.93
CA THR A 95 -11.39 -7.52 -10.22
C THR A 95 -12.11 -8.58 -9.38
N GLU A 96 -12.29 -8.35 -8.08
CA GLU A 96 -13.04 -9.25 -7.20
C GLU A 96 -14.52 -9.34 -7.58
N MET A 97 -15.13 -8.25 -8.04
CA MET A 97 -16.51 -8.26 -8.55
C MET A 97 -16.65 -9.11 -9.82
N ILE A 98 -15.66 -9.09 -10.71
CA ILE A 98 -15.66 -9.88 -11.96
C ILE A 98 -15.35 -11.35 -11.68
N ASN A 99 -14.37 -11.60 -10.81
CA ASN A 99 -13.96 -12.95 -10.41
C ASN A 99 -13.72 -13.03 -8.89
N PRO A 100 -14.71 -13.44 -8.09
CA PRO A 100 -14.57 -13.55 -6.64
C PRO A 100 -13.53 -14.58 -6.17
N LYS A 101 -13.03 -15.42 -7.07
CA LYS A 101 -11.99 -16.43 -6.79
C LYS A 101 -10.63 -16.05 -7.35
N VAL A 102 -10.45 -14.80 -7.76
CA VAL A 102 -9.17 -14.31 -8.29
C VAL A 102 -8.04 -14.56 -7.28
N GLN A 103 -6.88 -14.94 -7.80
CA GLN A 103 -5.64 -15.06 -7.02
C GLN A 103 -4.75 -13.86 -7.31
N GLU A 104 -3.88 -13.53 -6.36
CA GLU A 104 -2.85 -12.51 -6.58
C GLU A 104 -1.97 -12.85 -7.78
N ALA A 105 -1.34 -11.81 -8.35
CA ALA A 105 -0.33 -11.99 -9.37
C ALA A 105 0.79 -12.91 -8.86
N PRO A 106 1.33 -13.79 -9.72
CA PRO A 106 2.48 -14.65 -9.34
C PRO A 106 3.65 -13.82 -8.82
N GLN A 107 4.40 -14.36 -7.85
CA GLN A 107 5.50 -13.65 -7.22
C GLN A 107 6.55 -13.20 -8.24
N GLU A 108 6.88 -14.03 -9.20
CA GLU A 108 7.83 -13.72 -10.27
C GLU A 108 7.41 -12.51 -11.12
N LEU A 109 6.10 -12.34 -11.33
CA LEU A 109 5.57 -11.19 -12.06
C LEU A 109 5.62 -9.92 -11.19
N LYS A 110 5.30 -10.02 -9.91
CA LYS A 110 5.43 -8.92 -8.95
C LYS A 110 6.88 -8.46 -8.87
N ASP A 111 7.82 -9.38 -8.72
CA ASP A 111 9.26 -9.12 -8.66
C ASP A 111 9.75 -8.44 -9.94
N LYS A 112 9.39 -8.98 -11.10
CA LYS A 112 9.78 -8.42 -12.40
C LYS A 112 9.35 -6.97 -12.55
N HIS A 113 8.10 -6.65 -12.19
CA HIS A 113 7.57 -5.30 -12.32
C HIS A 113 8.16 -4.33 -11.30
N TYR A 114 8.29 -4.75 -10.05
CA TYR A 114 8.85 -3.90 -9.02
C TYR A 114 10.33 -3.58 -9.28
N TYR A 115 11.17 -4.61 -9.46
CA TYR A 115 12.62 -4.42 -9.57
C TYR A 115 13.08 -3.80 -10.89
N ARG A 116 12.28 -3.84 -11.96
CA ARG A 116 12.62 -3.10 -13.19
C ARG A 116 12.60 -1.57 -13.00
N LYS A 117 11.87 -1.08 -11.98
CA LYS A 117 11.74 0.35 -11.64
C LYS A 117 12.54 0.74 -10.40
N HIS A 118 12.81 -0.20 -9.50
CA HIS A 118 13.40 0.04 -8.19
C HIS A 118 14.67 -0.81 -7.98
N GLY A 119 15.62 -0.25 -7.22
CA GLY A 119 16.87 -0.95 -6.90
C GLY A 119 18.01 -0.71 -7.89
N ALA A 120 19.16 -1.37 -7.63
CA ALA A 120 20.43 -1.12 -8.33
C ALA A 120 20.40 -1.46 -9.84
N ASN A 121 19.50 -2.35 -10.26
CA ASN A 121 19.39 -2.82 -11.65
C ASN A 121 18.12 -2.28 -12.34
N ALA A 122 17.52 -1.21 -11.84
CA ALA A 122 16.35 -0.60 -12.46
C ALA A 122 16.67 -0.07 -13.86
N TYR A 123 15.79 -0.37 -14.83
CA TYR A 123 15.99 0.02 -16.24
C TYR A 123 14.74 0.62 -16.89
N TYR A 124 13.61 0.63 -16.18
CA TYR A 124 12.33 1.11 -16.70
C TYR A 124 11.80 2.28 -15.88
N GLY A 125 11.37 3.35 -16.56
CA GLY A 125 10.83 4.54 -15.90
C GLY A 125 11.89 5.38 -15.18
N GLN A 126 13.17 5.16 -15.49
CA GLN A 126 14.25 6.03 -15.01
C GLN A 126 14.27 7.28 -15.87
N ASN A 127 14.02 8.44 -15.28
CA ASN A 127 14.22 9.72 -15.96
C ASN A 127 15.73 9.95 -16.08
N ASN A 128 16.20 10.12 -17.30
CA ASN A 128 17.54 10.58 -17.61
C ASN A 128 17.68 12.07 -17.29
#